data_534145b74af2f80fd3528eb6bb92faac
#
_entry.id   534145b74af2f80fd3528eb6bb92faac
#
_cell.length_a   1.000
_cell.length_b   1.000
_cell.length_c   1.000
_cell.angle_alpha   90.00
_cell.angle_beta   90.00
_cell.angle_gamma   90.00
#
_symmetry.space_group_name_H-M   'P 1'
#
loop_
_entity.id
_entity.type
_entity.pdbx_description
1 polymer ?
#
loop_
_entity_poly.entity_id
_entity_poly.type
_entity_poly.pdbx_seq_one_letter_code
_entity_poly.pdbx_strand_id
1 'polypeptide(L)'
;MDMQTWRASRARADNATNALREALTALGLPERVQQHLRPMVTHSGTPLVHVGMLNAEYIEQIAEALRAAAEARILTAAALESGS
;
A
#
# COMPACT_ATOMS: atom_id res chain seq x y z
N MET A 1 -22.46 -12.82 2.89
CA MET A 1 -22.08 -11.52 2.30
C MET A 1 -22.93 -11.27 1.08
N ASP A 2 -23.53 -10.10 0.95
CA ASP A 2 -24.33 -9.77 -0.23
C ASP A 2 -23.44 -9.27 -1.40
N MET A 3 -24.02 -9.18 -2.59
CA MET A 3 -23.30 -8.76 -3.80
C MET A 3 -22.76 -7.34 -3.72
N GLN A 4 -23.50 -6.45 -3.07
CA GLN A 4 -23.10 -5.06 -2.95
C GLN A 4 -21.88 -4.91 -2.03
N THR A 5 -21.90 -5.60 -0.91
CA THR A 5 -20.76 -5.64 0.02
C THR A 5 -19.54 -6.24 -0.66
N TRP A 6 -19.73 -7.33 -1.41
CA TRP A 6 -18.64 -7.97 -2.13
C TRP A 6 -18.00 -7.03 -3.16
N ARG A 7 -18.83 -6.33 -3.94
CA ARG A 7 -18.36 -5.37 -4.95
C ARG A 7 -17.58 -4.22 -4.31
N ALA A 8 -18.07 -3.70 -3.19
CA ALA A 8 -17.39 -2.61 -2.48
C ALA A 8 -16.04 -3.06 -1.94
N SER A 9 -15.98 -4.26 -1.34
CA SER A 9 -14.74 -4.83 -0.82
C SER A 9 -13.76 -5.12 -1.97
N ARG A 10 -14.24 -5.65 -3.08
CA ARG A 10 -13.42 -5.93 -4.24
C ARG A 10 -12.82 -4.65 -4.82
N ALA A 11 -13.64 -3.61 -4.97
CA ALA A 11 -13.17 -2.31 -5.46
C ALA A 11 -12.09 -1.73 -4.55
N ARG A 12 -12.27 -1.84 -3.24
CA ARG A 12 -11.29 -1.35 -2.28
C ARG A 12 -9.97 -2.11 -2.38
N ALA A 13 -10.04 -3.44 -2.52
CA ALA A 13 -8.84 -4.26 -2.68
C ALA A 13 -8.12 -3.93 -3.99
N ASP A 14 -8.87 -3.75 -5.09
CA ASP A 14 -8.30 -3.35 -6.39
C ASP A 14 -7.61 -1.99 -6.30
N ASN A 15 -8.25 -1.02 -5.69
CA ASN A 15 -7.70 0.33 -5.55
C ASN A 15 -6.44 0.33 -4.69
N ALA A 16 -6.43 -0.41 -3.59
CA ALA A 16 -5.26 -0.53 -2.73
C ALA A 16 -4.10 -1.20 -3.47
N THR A 17 -4.39 -2.24 -4.24
CA THR A 17 -3.38 -2.94 -5.04
C THR A 17 -2.76 -2.00 -6.08
N ASN A 18 -3.58 -1.23 -6.77
CA ASN A 18 -3.09 -0.28 -7.77
C ASN A 18 -2.29 0.85 -7.14
N ALA A 19 -2.72 1.34 -5.99
CA ALA A 19 -1.99 2.37 -5.24
C ALA A 19 -0.59 1.88 -4.87
N LEU A 20 -0.47 0.63 -4.41
CA LEU A 20 0.82 0.06 -4.08
C LEU A 20 1.69 -0.12 -5.32
N ARG A 21 1.12 -0.56 -6.45
CA ARG A 21 1.86 -0.68 -7.71
C ARG A 21 2.45 0.66 -8.13
N GLU A 22 1.65 1.71 -8.08
CA GLU A 22 2.10 3.05 -8.43
C GLU A 22 3.22 3.52 -7.52
N ALA A 23 3.10 3.26 -6.22
CA ALA A 23 4.11 3.64 -5.24
C ALA A 23 5.43 2.90 -5.49
N LEU A 24 5.37 1.60 -5.76
CA LEU A 24 6.56 0.79 -6.05
C LEU A 24 7.25 1.26 -7.34
N THR A 25 6.47 1.61 -8.36
CA THR A 25 7.01 2.16 -9.60
C THR A 25 7.68 3.51 -9.34
N ALA A 26 7.07 4.36 -8.55
CA ALA A 26 7.63 5.67 -8.20
C ALA A 26 8.95 5.54 -7.43
N LEU A 27 9.11 4.49 -6.65
CA LEU A 27 10.38 4.19 -5.95
C LEU A 27 11.46 3.67 -6.89
N GLY A 28 11.12 3.35 -8.14
CA GLY A 28 12.07 2.83 -9.10
C GLY A 28 12.34 1.33 -8.97
N LEU A 29 11.47 0.60 -8.27
CA LEU A 29 11.62 -0.85 -8.13
C LEU A 29 11.21 -1.55 -9.43
N PRO A 30 11.85 -2.70 -9.77
CA PRO A 30 11.52 -3.39 -11.01
C PRO A 30 10.10 -3.97 -10.99
N GLU A 31 9.51 -4.09 -12.19
CA GLU A 31 8.15 -4.61 -12.36
C GLU A 31 7.93 -5.98 -11.72
N ARG A 32 8.96 -6.81 -11.70
CA ARG A 32 8.85 -8.15 -11.11
C ARG A 32 8.44 -8.12 -9.63
N VAL A 33 8.69 -7.01 -8.93
CA VAL A 33 8.26 -6.83 -7.54
C VAL A 33 6.74 -6.81 -7.45
N GLN A 34 6.06 -6.40 -8.53
CA GLN A 34 4.61 -6.26 -8.58
C GLN A 34 3.89 -7.53 -9.02
N GLN A 35 4.62 -8.55 -9.47
CA GLN A 35 4.02 -9.76 -10.07
C GLN A 35 3.12 -10.52 -9.12
N HIS A 36 3.39 -10.45 -7.82
CA HIS A 36 2.64 -11.19 -6.82
C HIS A 36 1.55 -10.36 -6.15
N LEU A 37 1.44 -9.08 -6.51
CA LEU A 37 0.40 -8.22 -5.94
C LEU A 37 -0.97 -8.63 -6.47
N ARG A 38 -1.87 -8.99 -5.58
CA ARG A 38 -3.21 -9.44 -5.95
C ARG A 38 -4.24 -8.91 -4.96
N PRO A 39 -5.33 -8.34 -5.46
CA PRO A 39 -6.45 -8.01 -4.59
C PRO A 39 -7.15 -9.29 -4.16
N MET A 40 -7.59 -9.32 -2.92
CA MET A 40 -8.32 -10.47 -2.36
C MET A 40 -9.45 -9.98 -1.49
N VAL A 41 -10.51 -10.77 -1.42
CA VAL A 41 -11.61 -10.51 -0.49
C VAL A 41 -11.82 -11.80 0.29
N THR A 42 -11.80 -11.72 1.62
CA THR A 42 -12.02 -12.89 2.45
C THR A 42 -13.47 -13.35 2.37
N HIS A 43 -13.74 -14.55 2.88
CA HIS A 43 -15.07 -15.11 2.94
C HIS A 43 -16.04 -14.20 3.73
N SER A 44 -15.53 -13.50 4.72
CA SER A 44 -16.31 -12.57 5.54
C SER A 44 -16.43 -11.16 4.94
N GLY A 45 -15.82 -10.92 3.76
CA GLY A 45 -15.93 -9.64 3.06
C GLY A 45 -14.82 -8.65 3.33
N THR A 46 -13.75 -9.05 4.01
CA THR A 46 -12.61 -8.14 4.27
C THR A 46 -11.76 -7.98 3.02
N PRO A 47 -11.53 -6.74 2.55
CA PRO A 47 -10.62 -6.52 1.42
C PRO A 47 -9.17 -6.62 1.86
N LEU A 48 -8.37 -7.38 1.11
CA LEU A 48 -6.95 -7.61 1.39
C LEU A 48 -6.13 -7.44 0.13
N VAL A 49 -4.83 -7.24 0.31
CA VAL A 49 -3.87 -7.25 -0.79
C VAL A 49 -2.80 -8.28 -0.48
N HIS A 50 -2.63 -9.24 -1.37
CA HIS A 50 -1.55 -10.22 -1.29
C HIS A 50 -0.29 -9.61 -1.90
N VAL A 51 0.80 -9.63 -1.17
CA VAL A 51 2.05 -9.00 -1.60
C VAL A 51 3.07 -10.02 -2.11
N GLY A 52 3.03 -11.23 -1.60
CA GLY A 52 3.97 -12.28 -1.95
C GLY A 52 5.31 -12.12 -1.24
N MET A 53 6.31 -12.85 -1.74
CA MET A 53 7.68 -12.78 -1.22
C MET A 53 8.48 -11.78 -2.03
N LEU A 54 9.24 -10.92 -1.36
CA LEU A 54 10.10 -9.94 -1.98
C LEU A 54 11.53 -10.13 -1.46
N ASN A 55 12.50 -9.83 -2.33
CA ASN A 55 13.90 -9.81 -1.90
C ASN A 55 14.11 -8.82 -0.76
N ALA A 56 15.00 -9.17 0.16
CA ALA A 56 15.32 -8.29 1.28
C ALA A 56 15.75 -6.89 0.84
N GLU A 57 16.49 -6.81 -0.23
CA GLU A 57 16.93 -5.53 -0.82
C GLU A 57 15.75 -4.59 -1.12
N TYR A 58 14.69 -5.13 -1.73
CA TYR A 58 13.52 -4.33 -2.05
C TYR A 58 12.73 -3.96 -0.80
N ILE A 59 12.66 -4.86 0.15
CA ILE A 59 12.00 -4.59 1.44
C ILE A 59 12.74 -3.48 2.19
N GLU A 60 14.06 -3.47 2.16
CA GLU A 60 14.87 -2.41 2.77
C GLU A 60 14.57 -1.05 2.14
N GLN A 61 14.47 -1.00 0.82
CA GLN A 61 14.14 0.24 0.11
C GLN A 61 12.72 0.72 0.45
N ILE A 62 11.78 -0.19 0.55
CA ILE A 62 10.40 0.13 0.94
C ILE A 62 10.38 0.65 2.38
N ALA A 63 11.10 -0.01 3.29
CA ALA A 63 11.17 0.40 4.69
C ALA A 63 11.76 1.80 4.83
N GLU A 64 12.80 2.10 4.06
CA GLU A 64 13.43 3.42 4.06
C GLU A 64 12.45 4.49 3.56
N ALA A 65 11.72 4.21 2.49
CA ALA A 65 10.72 5.12 1.95
C ALA A 65 9.59 5.37 2.96
N LEU A 66 9.14 4.33 3.65
CA LEU A 66 8.11 4.45 4.68
C LEU A 66 8.60 5.30 5.86
N ARG A 67 9.85 5.12 6.26
CA ARG A 67 10.45 5.90 7.33
C ARG A 67 10.52 7.38 6.95
N ALA A 68 10.96 7.67 5.74
CA ALA A 68 11.03 9.04 5.23
C ALA A 68 9.64 9.68 5.20
N ALA A 69 8.63 8.94 4.77
CA ALA A 69 7.25 9.43 4.74
C ALA A 69 6.72 9.69 6.16
N ALA A 70 7.05 8.83 7.11
CA ALA A 70 6.65 9.01 8.51
C ALA A 70 7.30 10.25 9.10
N GLU A 71 8.59 10.48 8.84
CA GLU A 71 9.31 11.68 9.29
C GLU A 71 8.70 12.94 8.70
N ALA A 72 8.36 12.93 7.42
CA ALA A 72 7.72 14.06 6.76
C ALA A 72 6.37 14.38 7.40
N ARG A 73 5.59 13.36 7.77
CA ARG A 73 4.32 13.54 8.46
C ARG A 73 4.50 14.15 9.85
N ILE A 74 5.50 13.70 10.59
CA ILE A 74 5.80 14.22 11.91
C ILE A 74 6.20 15.70 11.81
N LEU A 75 7.07 16.04 10.88
CA LEU A 75 7.49 17.42 10.66
C LEU A 75 6.34 18.32 10.25
N THR A 76 5.44 17.84 9.38
CA THR A 76 4.27 18.59 8.95
C THR A 76 3.33 18.84 10.14
N ALA A 77 3.09 17.82 10.95
CA ALA A 77 2.24 17.96 12.14
C ALA A 77 2.83 18.96 13.13
N ALA A 78 4.15 18.89 13.38
CA ALA A 78 4.84 19.82 14.27
C ALA A 78 4.76 21.24 13.74
N ALA A 79 4.92 21.44 12.42
CA ALA A 79 4.81 22.76 11.81
C ALA A 79 3.40 23.35 11.96
N LEU A 80 2.37 22.51 11.79
CA LEU A 80 0.98 22.96 11.97
C LEU A 80 0.68 23.35 13.42
N GLU A 81 1.20 22.60 14.37
CA GLU A 81 1.05 22.92 15.80
C GLU A 81 1.79 24.20 16.16
N SER A 82 2.98 24.40 15.61
CA SER A 82 3.80 25.58 15.87
C SER A 82 3.26 26.84 15.21
N GLY A 83 2.52 26.70 14.11
CA GLY A 83 2.00 27.81 13.33
C GLY A 83 0.66 28.36 13.80
N SER A 84 0.08 27.81 14.82
CA SER A 84 -1.24 28.22 15.31
C SER A 84 -1.21 29.39 16.29
#